data_107aa2980507ae36714c12ac690986d6
#
_entry.id   107aa2980507ae36714c12ac690986d6
#
_cell.length_a   1.000
_cell.length_b   1.000
_cell.length_c   1.000
_cell.angle_alpha   90.00
_cell.angle_beta   90.00
_cell.angle_gamma   90.00
#
_symmetry.space_group_name_H-M   'P 1'
#
loop_
_entity.id
_entity.type
_entity.pdbx_description
1 polymer ?
#
loop_
_entity_poly.entity_id
_entity_poly.type
_entity_poly.pdbx_seq_one_letter_code
_entity_poly.pdbx_strand_id
1 'polypeptide(L)'
;MSVSRTTAAVPALAAPPVRADAVVAVLATVGTSMSLMQTLIIPLIPKLPALVHTSASNAFWAITATLVAGAVANPVFGRLGDLFGKRRMMLVAVSTQLVGSVVGALATSIVPLVAGRALQGIGIAVIPLGVSIMRDLLPAERLVSAMAVMSSSLGVGGALGLPIAAIIAEKADWHVLFWISAAVGLVLVVLIARVIPESPVRATGGFDVPGAILLSVGLLGLMLAISKGTDWGWGSALTLGLLGGGVLVLLLWGVFELRADGPLIDLRTMSRRQVVVTNVASIALGFSMYAQSLVIPQLLQLPKATGYGLGQSLLATGLWMGPAGLAMMAVSPLAGRLISARGPKTALIGGAAVVAAGYLLTLGLSGSPAGVLGFCIVISAGVGLSYAAMPTLIMRAVPVEEGASAIGLNTLMRAIGTSTASAVLGSVISSMTVSLGPVRVPSHSGLQTSFLIGAGTAVLSCLIACALPRHRPAAAPATPSPATPSQGAPSLAVPSPAAPSPAAEAELEAERLSAALAVAGD
;
A
#
# COMPACT_ATOMS: atom_id res chain seq x y z
N MET A 1 1.32 -57.33 -15.46
CA MET A 1 0.35 -56.92 -14.43
C MET A 1 0.69 -55.52 -13.97
N SER A 2 0.03 -54.54 -14.56
CA SER A 2 0.20 -53.11 -14.20
C SER A 2 -1.01 -52.73 -13.35
N VAL A 3 -0.78 -52.46 -12.05
CA VAL A 3 -1.84 -52.05 -11.13
C VAL A 3 -2.00 -50.54 -11.29
N SER A 4 -3.06 -50.14 -11.99
CA SER A 4 -3.50 -48.74 -12.06
C SER A 4 -4.03 -48.30 -10.68
N ARG A 5 -3.27 -47.48 -9.96
CA ARG A 5 -3.75 -46.82 -8.71
C ARG A 5 -4.65 -45.66 -9.10
N THR A 6 -5.94 -45.90 -9.02
CA THR A 6 -6.93 -44.82 -9.05
C THR A 6 -6.78 -43.99 -7.76
N THR A 7 -6.15 -42.86 -7.86
CA THR A 7 -6.10 -41.86 -6.77
C THR A 7 -7.49 -41.26 -6.65
N ALA A 8 -8.25 -41.72 -5.65
CA ALA A 8 -9.51 -41.06 -5.25
C ALA A 8 -9.21 -39.60 -4.85
N ALA A 9 -9.76 -38.66 -5.60
CA ALA A 9 -9.72 -37.23 -5.24
C ALA A 9 -10.43 -37.06 -3.89
N VAL A 10 -9.68 -36.74 -2.85
CA VAL A 10 -10.23 -36.30 -1.56
C VAL A 10 -11.11 -35.08 -1.83
N PRO A 11 -12.40 -35.09 -1.47
CA PRO A 11 -13.24 -33.92 -1.64
C PRO A 11 -12.63 -32.79 -0.79
N ALA A 12 -12.21 -31.71 -1.45
CA ALA A 12 -11.80 -30.50 -0.78
C ALA A 12 -12.99 -30.04 0.08
N LEU A 13 -12.84 -30.08 1.40
CA LEU A 13 -13.76 -29.46 2.33
C LEU A 13 -13.98 -28.02 1.88
N ALA A 14 -15.17 -27.71 1.36
CA ALA A 14 -15.55 -26.38 0.96
C ALA A 14 -15.36 -25.45 2.17
N ALA A 15 -14.36 -24.59 2.12
CA ALA A 15 -14.17 -23.55 3.11
C ALA A 15 -15.49 -22.75 3.22
N PRO A 16 -15.92 -22.35 4.43
CA PRO A 16 -17.15 -21.59 4.58
C PRO A 16 -17.11 -20.35 3.68
N PRO A 17 -18.24 -19.95 3.06
CA PRO A 17 -18.26 -18.86 2.10
C PRO A 17 -17.69 -17.60 2.76
N VAL A 18 -16.51 -17.18 2.30
CA VAL A 18 -15.85 -15.97 2.78
C VAL A 18 -16.76 -14.81 2.41
N ARG A 19 -17.23 -14.06 3.40
CA ARG A 19 -18.00 -12.83 3.16
C ARG A 19 -17.04 -11.78 2.58
N ALA A 20 -16.91 -11.76 1.26
CA ALA A 20 -15.98 -10.90 0.52
C ALA A 20 -16.09 -9.43 0.94
N ASP A 21 -17.32 -8.94 1.15
CA ASP A 21 -17.55 -7.56 1.57
C ASP A 21 -17.00 -7.26 2.97
N ALA A 22 -17.10 -8.22 3.90
CA ALA A 22 -16.55 -8.07 5.25
C ALA A 22 -15.02 -8.04 5.24
N VAL A 23 -14.38 -8.88 4.42
CA VAL A 23 -12.91 -8.88 4.25
C VAL A 23 -12.44 -7.54 3.69
N VAL A 24 -13.08 -7.04 2.62
CA VAL A 24 -12.74 -5.74 2.03
C VAL A 24 -12.93 -4.61 3.04
N ALA A 25 -14.04 -4.59 3.78
CA ALA A 25 -14.32 -3.57 4.79
C ALA A 25 -13.28 -3.57 5.92
N VAL A 26 -12.93 -4.75 6.46
CA VAL A 26 -11.91 -4.85 7.51
C VAL A 26 -10.55 -4.40 7.00
N LEU A 27 -10.12 -4.86 5.81
CA LEU A 27 -8.82 -4.47 5.24
C LEU A 27 -8.75 -2.97 4.92
N ALA A 28 -9.83 -2.38 4.41
CA ALA A 28 -9.92 -0.94 4.19
C ALA A 28 -9.87 -0.16 5.51
N THR A 29 -10.55 -0.64 6.56
CA THR A 29 -10.50 -0.04 7.91
C THR A 29 -9.07 -0.10 8.47
N VAL A 30 -8.37 -1.23 8.31
CA VAL A 30 -6.96 -1.37 8.70
C VAL A 30 -6.10 -0.36 7.94
N GLY A 31 -6.23 -0.25 6.62
CA GLY A 31 -5.49 0.72 5.81
C GLY A 31 -5.76 2.17 6.21
N THR A 32 -7.03 2.53 6.41
CA THR A 32 -7.44 3.87 6.89
C THR A 32 -6.80 4.19 8.24
N SER A 33 -6.88 3.25 9.19
CA SER A 33 -6.35 3.44 10.54
C SER A 33 -4.83 3.59 10.54
N MET A 34 -4.10 2.81 9.72
CA MET A 34 -2.64 2.94 9.60
C MET A 34 -2.23 4.28 9.03
N SER A 35 -2.93 4.76 8.00
CA SER A 35 -2.67 6.06 7.40
C SER A 35 -2.99 7.21 8.35
N LEU A 36 -4.10 7.11 9.10
CA LEU A 36 -4.47 8.09 10.12
C LEU A 36 -3.38 8.20 11.20
N MET A 37 -2.89 7.06 11.70
CA MET A 37 -1.86 7.05 12.75
C MET A 37 -0.53 7.64 12.33
N GLN A 38 -0.20 7.63 11.03
CA GLN A 38 1.00 8.31 10.53
C GLN A 38 0.91 9.83 10.65
N THR A 39 -0.27 10.40 10.50
CA THR A 39 -0.49 11.84 10.49
C THR A 39 -0.79 12.43 11.87
N LEU A 40 -1.15 11.61 12.86
CA LEU A 40 -1.51 12.06 14.22
C LEU A 40 -0.40 12.85 14.93
N ILE A 41 0.88 12.56 14.68
CA ILE A 41 2.00 13.23 15.34
C ILE A 41 2.30 14.62 14.74
N ILE A 42 1.89 14.87 13.49
CA ILE A 42 2.30 16.07 12.75
C ILE A 42 1.96 17.38 13.46
N PRO A 43 0.75 17.57 14.02
CA PRO A 43 0.40 18.79 14.74
C PRO A 43 1.19 19.00 16.04
N LEU A 44 1.75 17.94 16.60
CA LEU A 44 2.53 18.01 17.84
C LEU A 44 3.98 18.44 17.62
N ILE A 45 4.53 18.29 16.41
CA ILE A 45 5.95 18.50 16.12
C ILE A 45 6.46 19.86 16.61
N PRO A 46 5.77 20.98 16.38
CA PRO A 46 6.23 22.28 16.88
C PRO A 46 6.27 22.39 18.41
N LYS A 47 5.41 21.63 19.10
CA LYS A 47 5.30 21.62 20.57
C LYS A 47 6.17 20.53 21.22
N LEU A 48 6.56 19.52 20.46
CA LEU A 48 7.27 18.33 20.95
C LEU A 48 8.58 18.64 21.67
N PRO A 49 9.43 19.60 21.19
CA PRO A 49 10.64 19.97 21.92
C PRO A 49 10.39 20.38 23.37
N ALA A 50 9.33 21.14 23.64
CA ALA A 50 8.95 21.53 24.98
C ALA A 50 8.31 20.39 25.78
N LEU A 51 7.50 19.54 25.14
CA LEU A 51 6.76 18.44 25.78
C LEU A 51 7.67 17.31 26.25
N VAL A 52 8.74 16.98 25.50
CA VAL A 52 9.67 15.86 25.83
C VAL A 52 11.10 16.35 26.11
N HIS A 53 11.27 17.63 26.42
CA HIS A 53 12.53 18.27 26.81
C HIS A 53 13.70 17.94 25.84
N THR A 54 13.50 18.19 24.54
CA THR A 54 14.46 17.89 23.48
C THR A 54 14.67 19.04 22.50
N SER A 55 15.64 18.92 21.59
CA SER A 55 15.82 19.87 20.50
C SER A 55 14.78 19.66 19.38
N ALA A 56 14.53 20.70 18.57
CA ALA A 56 13.65 20.61 17.41
C ALA A 56 14.12 19.53 16.42
N SER A 57 15.43 19.42 16.17
CA SER A 57 16.00 18.37 15.30
C SER A 57 15.73 16.98 15.82
N ASN A 58 15.81 16.76 17.15
CA ASN A 58 15.50 15.47 17.75
C ASN A 58 14.01 15.15 17.71
N ALA A 59 13.12 16.15 17.83
CA ALA A 59 11.68 15.94 17.72
C ALA A 59 11.27 15.36 16.36
N PHE A 60 11.94 15.73 15.27
CA PHE A 60 11.70 15.18 13.94
C PHE A 60 11.98 13.67 13.82
N TRP A 61 12.79 13.09 14.73
CA TRP A 61 12.99 11.64 14.76
C TRP A 61 11.68 10.86 14.98
N ALA A 62 10.68 11.46 15.62
CA ALA A 62 9.37 10.85 15.80
C ALA A 62 8.66 10.57 14.45
N ILE A 63 8.92 11.37 13.40
CA ILE A 63 8.43 11.08 12.04
C ILE A 63 9.39 10.16 11.31
N THR A 64 10.69 10.52 11.30
CA THR A 64 11.72 9.79 10.54
C THR A 64 11.73 8.32 10.92
N ALA A 65 11.70 7.99 12.21
CA ALA A 65 11.71 6.60 12.67
C ALA A 65 10.53 5.78 12.13
N THR A 66 9.33 6.37 12.07
CA THR A 66 8.14 5.70 11.54
C THR A 66 8.28 5.43 10.03
N LEU A 67 8.76 6.41 9.27
CA LEU A 67 8.91 6.29 7.81
C LEU A 67 10.00 5.27 7.45
N VAL A 68 11.13 5.33 8.14
CA VAL A 68 12.26 4.43 7.91
C VAL A 68 11.89 2.99 8.30
N ALA A 69 11.29 2.78 9.48
CA ALA A 69 10.84 1.47 9.90
C ALA A 69 9.79 0.88 8.94
N GLY A 70 8.85 1.71 8.46
CA GLY A 70 7.87 1.29 7.47
C GLY A 70 8.49 0.94 6.11
N ALA A 71 9.49 1.68 5.66
CA ALA A 71 10.19 1.40 4.42
C ALA A 71 10.88 0.02 4.45
N VAL A 72 11.55 -0.29 5.56
CA VAL A 72 12.19 -1.60 5.80
C VAL A 72 11.15 -2.71 5.99
N ALA A 73 10.10 -2.45 6.76
CA ALA A 73 9.09 -3.46 7.08
C ALA A 73 8.31 -3.94 5.84
N ASN A 74 8.04 -3.06 4.87
CA ASN A 74 7.22 -3.40 3.72
C ASN A 74 7.73 -4.63 2.93
N PRO A 75 8.97 -4.69 2.43
CA PRO A 75 9.47 -5.86 1.71
C PRO A 75 9.67 -7.07 2.63
N VAL A 76 10.15 -6.86 3.86
CA VAL A 76 10.41 -7.95 4.82
C VAL A 76 9.10 -8.64 5.21
N PHE A 77 8.08 -7.89 5.65
CA PHE A 77 6.78 -8.46 6.00
C PHE A 77 6.02 -8.98 4.78
N GLY A 78 6.24 -8.40 3.59
CA GLY A 78 5.73 -8.96 2.35
C GLY A 78 6.19 -10.40 2.17
N ARG A 79 7.51 -10.64 2.24
CA ARG A 79 8.09 -11.98 2.10
C ARG A 79 7.70 -12.92 3.25
N LEU A 80 7.75 -12.43 4.49
CA LEU A 80 7.28 -13.21 5.64
C LEU A 80 5.82 -13.62 5.48
N GLY A 81 4.98 -12.74 4.94
CA GLY A 81 3.57 -13.03 4.64
C GLY A 81 3.40 -14.10 3.57
N ASP A 82 4.19 -14.04 2.50
CA ASP A 82 4.16 -15.04 1.43
C ASP A 82 4.62 -16.43 1.93
N LEU A 83 5.60 -16.49 2.87
CA LEU A 83 6.12 -17.75 3.43
C LEU A 83 5.30 -18.30 4.59
N PHE A 84 5.03 -17.47 5.61
CA PHE A 84 4.47 -17.92 6.90
C PHE A 84 2.97 -17.69 7.04
N GLY A 85 2.36 -17.03 6.06
CA GLY A 85 0.93 -16.75 6.04
C GLY A 85 0.62 -15.27 6.24
N LYS A 86 -0.15 -14.73 5.31
CA LYS A 86 -0.42 -13.29 5.20
C LYS A 86 -1.23 -12.75 6.37
N ARG A 87 -2.25 -13.49 6.83
CA ARG A 87 -3.03 -13.11 8.02
C ARG A 87 -2.17 -13.09 9.28
N ARG A 88 -1.32 -14.10 9.49
CA ARG A 88 -0.43 -14.17 10.66
C ARG A 88 0.50 -12.97 10.69
N MET A 89 1.14 -12.65 9.58
CA MET A 89 2.06 -11.52 9.50
C MET A 89 1.34 -10.17 9.61
N MET A 90 0.12 -10.08 9.14
CA MET A 90 -0.73 -8.90 9.37
C MET A 90 -1.06 -8.71 10.86
N LEU A 91 -1.40 -9.78 11.58
CA LEU A 91 -1.61 -9.74 13.02
C LEU A 91 -0.34 -9.31 13.77
N VAL A 92 0.84 -9.84 13.37
CA VAL A 92 2.13 -9.42 13.96
C VAL A 92 2.37 -7.93 13.71
N ALA A 93 2.18 -7.45 12.48
CA ALA A 93 2.38 -6.04 12.14
C ALA A 93 1.47 -5.10 12.93
N VAL A 94 0.16 -5.42 13.04
CA VAL A 94 -0.80 -4.62 13.83
C VAL A 94 -0.53 -4.73 15.33
N SER A 95 -0.13 -5.89 15.83
CA SER A 95 0.27 -6.05 17.24
C SER A 95 1.52 -5.25 17.58
N THR A 96 2.52 -5.22 16.67
CA THR A 96 3.71 -4.39 16.83
C THR A 96 3.35 -2.90 16.87
N GLN A 97 2.45 -2.46 15.98
CA GLN A 97 1.92 -1.09 15.98
C GLN A 97 1.16 -0.78 17.28
N LEU A 98 0.36 -1.71 17.80
CA LEU A 98 -0.33 -1.59 19.08
C LEU A 98 0.67 -1.40 20.23
N VAL A 99 1.71 -2.25 20.30
CA VAL A 99 2.78 -2.14 21.30
C VAL A 99 3.49 -0.78 21.17
N GLY A 100 3.81 -0.36 19.94
CA GLY A 100 4.41 0.95 19.66
C GLY A 100 3.52 2.11 20.13
N SER A 101 2.20 1.97 20.00
CA SER A 101 1.24 2.96 20.51
C SER A 101 1.23 3.02 22.04
N VAL A 102 1.28 1.89 22.72
CA VAL A 102 1.38 1.83 24.20
C VAL A 102 2.71 2.43 24.68
N VAL A 103 3.84 2.11 24.01
CA VAL A 103 5.14 2.70 24.33
C VAL A 103 5.11 4.23 24.14
N GLY A 104 4.51 4.72 23.04
CA GLY A 104 4.34 6.16 22.81
C GLY A 104 3.41 6.83 23.83
N ALA A 105 2.35 6.14 24.27
CA ALA A 105 1.42 6.63 25.28
C ALA A 105 2.02 6.70 26.69
N LEU A 106 3.09 5.98 26.95
CA LEU A 106 3.82 6.00 28.23
C LEU A 106 5.13 6.79 28.15
N ALA A 107 5.43 7.40 27.00
CA ALA A 107 6.69 8.07 26.75
C ALA A 107 6.76 9.42 27.49
N THR A 108 7.76 9.59 28.35
CA THR A 108 8.06 10.84 29.05
C THR A 108 9.28 11.57 28.47
N SER A 109 9.95 10.97 27.49
CA SER A 109 11.14 11.53 26.83
C SER A 109 11.18 11.13 25.34
N ILE A 110 12.11 11.71 24.59
CA ILE A 110 12.21 11.50 23.14
C ILE A 110 12.55 10.05 22.77
N VAL A 111 13.39 9.35 23.54
CA VAL A 111 13.87 7.99 23.19
C VAL A 111 12.73 6.97 23.15
N PRO A 112 11.93 6.75 24.22
CA PRO A 112 10.79 5.85 24.15
C PRO A 112 9.74 6.29 23.10
N LEU A 113 9.54 7.59 22.90
CA LEU A 113 8.64 8.08 21.86
C LEU A 113 9.12 7.66 20.47
N VAL A 114 10.39 7.84 20.14
CA VAL A 114 10.98 7.42 18.85
C VAL A 114 10.92 5.91 18.69
N ALA A 115 11.20 5.13 19.74
CA ALA A 115 11.07 3.68 19.72
C ALA A 115 9.62 3.25 19.45
N GLY A 116 8.64 3.84 20.13
CA GLY A 116 7.22 3.61 19.88
C GLY A 116 6.81 3.94 18.45
N ARG A 117 7.33 5.05 17.90
CA ARG A 117 7.09 5.47 16.52
C ARG A 117 7.72 4.53 15.50
N ALA A 118 8.90 3.99 15.77
CA ALA A 118 9.51 2.96 14.92
C ALA A 118 8.65 1.69 14.89
N LEU A 119 8.17 1.21 16.05
CA LEU A 119 7.26 0.07 16.13
C LEU A 119 5.94 0.32 15.40
N GLN A 120 5.37 1.54 15.51
CA GLN A 120 4.19 1.93 14.73
C GLN A 120 4.46 1.92 13.22
N GLY A 121 5.67 2.27 12.80
CA GLY A 121 6.10 2.23 11.39
C GLY A 121 6.01 0.82 10.79
N ILE A 122 6.31 -0.22 11.55
CA ILE A 122 6.19 -1.62 11.10
C ILE A 122 4.74 -1.95 10.71
N GLY A 123 3.75 -1.35 11.36
CA GLY A 123 2.34 -1.53 11.03
C GLY A 123 1.97 -1.15 9.58
N ILE A 124 2.77 -0.32 8.89
CA ILE A 124 2.54 0.06 7.49
C ILE A 124 2.56 -1.17 6.56
N ALA A 125 3.26 -2.23 6.93
CA ALA A 125 3.34 -3.48 6.18
C ALA A 125 2.00 -4.22 6.01
N VAL A 126 0.95 -3.81 6.72
CA VAL A 126 -0.41 -4.33 6.50
C VAL A 126 -0.94 -4.03 5.08
N ILE A 127 -0.42 -2.99 4.43
CA ILE A 127 -0.88 -2.57 3.09
C ILE A 127 -0.54 -3.64 2.04
N PRO A 128 0.73 -4.03 1.83
CA PRO A 128 1.06 -5.08 0.88
C PRO A 128 0.42 -6.43 1.25
N LEU A 129 0.35 -6.75 2.53
CA LEU A 129 -0.32 -7.97 3.00
C LEU A 129 -1.82 -7.94 2.68
N GLY A 130 -2.50 -6.83 2.93
CA GLY A 130 -3.93 -6.67 2.67
C GLY A 130 -4.27 -6.78 1.18
N VAL A 131 -3.49 -6.13 0.32
CA VAL A 131 -3.66 -6.24 -1.15
C VAL A 131 -3.45 -7.69 -1.61
N SER A 132 -2.45 -8.38 -1.06
CA SER A 132 -2.18 -9.79 -1.39
C SER A 132 -3.27 -10.73 -0.87
N ILE A 133 -3.80 -10.51 0.34
CA ILE A 133 -4.95 -11.25 0.88
C ILE A 133 -6.18 -11.07 -0.02
N MET A 134 -6.45 -9.85 -0.48
CA MET A 134 -7.56 -9.60 -1.41
C MET A 134 -7.40 -10.39 -2.71
N ARG A 135 -6.18 -10.48 -3.26
CA ARG A 135 -5.89 -11.27 -4.46
C ARG A 135 -6.20 -12.75 -4.27
N ASP A 136 -5.89 -13.28 -3.08
CA ASP A 136 -6.02 -14.72 -2.81
C ASP A 136 -7.46 -15.14 -2.48
N LEU A 137 -8.26 -14.22 -1.90
CA LEU A 137 -9.57 -14.54 -1.34
C LEU A 137 -10.74 -14.04 -2.20
N LEU A 138 -10.52 -13.04 -3.07
CA LEU A 138 -11.61 -12.41 -3.80
C LEU A 138 -11.71 -12.94 -5.24
N PRO A 139 -12.92 -13.09 -5.78
CA PRO A 139 -13.11 -13.39 -7.20
C PRO A 139 -12.60 -12.24 -8.08
N ALA A 140 -12.15 -12.58 -9.29
CA ALA A 140 -11.49 -11.65 -10.21
C ALA A 140 -12.31 -10.38 -10.50
N GLU A 141 -13.66 -10.53 -10.56
CA GLU A 141 -14.61 -9.45 -10.84
C GLU A 141 -14.61 -8.37 -9.74
N ARG A 142 -14.36 -8.77 -8.49
CA ARG A 142 -14.36 -7.88 -7.32
C ARG A 142 -12.96 -7.36 -6.96
N LEU A 143 -11.92 -8.04 -7.43
CA LEU A 143 -10.53 -7.77 -7.03
C LEU A 143 -10.10 -6.34 -7.35
N VAL A 144 -10.39 -5.85 -8.56
CA VAL A 144 -9.98 -4.51 -9.00
C VAL A 144 -10.63 -3.42 -8.15
N SER A 145 -11.95 -3.54 -7.86
CA SER A 145 -12.66 -2.58 -7.01
C SER A 145 -12.18 -2.63 -5.57
N ALA A 146 -11.90 -3.82 -5.03
CA ALA A 146 -11.35 -3.99 -3.68
C ALA A 146 -9.94 -3.36 -3.54
N MET A 147 -9.06 -3.57 -4.51
CA MET A 147 -7.75 -2.91 -4.55
C MET A 147 -7.86 -1.39 -4.62
N ALA A 148 -8.83 -0.87 -5.39
CA ALA A 148 -9.11 0.56 -5.45
C ALA A 148 -9.57 1.11 -4.10
N VAL A 149 -10.47 0.42 -3.39
CA VAL A 149 -10.94 0.78 -2.04
C VAL A 149 -9.76 0.75 -1.05
N MET A 150 -8.94 -0.29 -1.06
CA MET A 150 -7.76 -0.38 -0.19
C MET A 150 -6.76 0.75 -0.43
N SER A 151 -6.51 1.09 -1.69
CA SER A 151 -5.61 2.19 -2.04
C SER A 151 -6.16 3.55 -1.60
N SER A 152 -7.47 3.74 -1.70
CA SER A 152 -8.15 4.99 -1.33
C SER A 152 -8.28 5.17 0.17
N SER A 153 -8.31 4.08 0.94
CA SER A 153 -8.37 4.11 2.40
C SER A 153 -7.18 4.87 3.00
N LEU A 154 -6.03 4.84 2.31
CA LEU A 154 -4.84 5.62 2.69
C LEU A 154 -5.09 7.13 2.64
N GLY A 155 -5.82 7.60 1.62
CA GLY A 155 -6.16 9.02 1.47
C GLY A 155 -7.11 9.49 2.57
N VAL A 156 -8.12 8.69 2.89
CA VAL A 156 -9.08 8.98 3.97
C VAL A 156 -8.37 9.07 5.33
N GLY A 157 -7.53 8.08 5.64
CA GLY A 157 -6.77 8.08 6.89
C GLY A 157 -5.85 9.29 7.02
N GLY A 158 -5.12 9.63 5.96
CA GLY A 158 -4.26 10.81 5.93
C GLY A 158 -5.03 12.13 6.09
N ALA A 159 -6.21 12.24 5.47
CA ALA A 159 -7.05 13.43 5.53
C ALA A 159 -7.72 13.63 6.88
N LEU A 160 -8.21 12.57 7.52
CA LEU A 160 -8.85 12.64 8.83
C LEU A 160 -7.86 12.79 9.97
N GLY A 161 -6.63 12.31 9.79
CA GLY A 161 -5.63 12.32 10.86
C GLY A 161 -5.24 13.71 11.34
N LEU A 162 -5.04 14.66 10.43
CA LEU A 162 -4.67 16.04 10.79
C LEU A 162 -5.73 16.76 11.62
N PRO A 163 -7.03 16.82 11.23
CA PRO A 163 -8.06 17.45 12.03
C PRO A 163 -8.25 16.79 13.39
N ILE A 164 -8.29 15.46 13.43
CA ILE A 164 -8.45 14.69 14.68
C ILE A 164 -7.28 14.99 15.62
N ALA A 165 -6.06 14.93 15.10
CA ALA A 165 -4.87 15.22 15.89
C ALA A 165 -4.83 16.67 16.39
N ALA A 166 -5.25 17.64 15.58
CA ALA A 166 -5.29 19.04 15.96
C ALA A 166 -6.30 19.27 17.11
N ILE A 167 -7.50 18.70 17.02
CA ILE A 167 -8.53 18.80 18.07
C ILE A 167 -8.02 18.21 19.39
N ILE A 168 -7.39 17.04 19.35
CA ILE A 168 -6.89 16.38 20.56
C ILE A 168 -5.72 17.18 21.15
N ALA A 169 -4.79 17.65 20.31
CA ALA A 169 -3.63 18.44 20.74
C ALA A 169 -4.00 19.81 21.34
N GLU A 170 -5.19 20.34 21.02
CA GLU A 170 -5.72 21.58 21.61
C GLU A 170 -6.50 21.35 22.91
N LYS A 171 -7.20 20.22 23.04
CA LYS A 171 -8.18 19.98 24.11
C LYS A 171 -7.78 18.93 25.14
N ALA A 172 -6.76 18.13 24.86
CA ALA A 172 -6.34 17.00 25.70
C ALA A 172 -4.82 16.89 25.79
N ASP A 173 -4.35 16.05 26.71
CA ASP A 173 -2.93 15.67 26.76
C ASP A 173 -2.54 14.91 25.50
N TRP A 174 -1.34 15.13 24.98
CA TRP A 174 -0.86 14.53 23.73
C TRP A 174 -0.74 12.99 23.79
N HIS A 175 -0.57 12.39 24.98
CA HIS A 175 -0.55 10.95 25.16
C HIS A 175 -1.89 10.29 24.75
N VAL A 176 -3.00 11.04 24.82
CA VAL A 176 -4.32 10.56 24.40
C VAL A 176 -4.32 10.12 22.93
N LEU A 177 -3.55 10.76 22.06
CA LEU A 177 -3.39 10.34 20.65
C LEU A 177 -2.87 8.91 20.54
N PHE A 178 -1.90 8.56 21.39
CA PHE A 178 -1.31 7.23 21.40
C PHE A 178 -2.23 6.20 22.08
N TRP A 179 -2.98 6.59 23.12
CA TRP A 179 -3.99 5.71 23.74
C TRP A 179 -5.14 5.40 22.79
N ILE A 180 -5.62 6.38 22.02
CA ILE A 180 -6.62 6.15 20.95
C ILE A 180 -6.03 5.22 19.89
N SER A 181 -4.78 5.44 19.47
CA SER A 181 -4.09 4.55 18.52
C SER A 181 -3.96 3.12 19.05
N ALA A 182 -3.68 2.94 20.35
CA ALA A 182 -3.62 1.63 20.98
C ALA A 182 -5.00 0.95 21.02
N ALA A 183 -6.05 1.68 21.40
CA ALA A 183 -7.41 1.16 21.43
C ALA A 183 -7.89 0.72 20.03
N VAL A 184 -7.64 1.55 19.00
CA VAL A 184 -7.94 1.21 17.62
C VAL A 184 -7.12 0.00 17.17
N GLY A 185 -5.81 -0.06 17.49
CA GLY A 185 -4.95 -1.20 17.20
C GLY A 185 -5.49 -2.51 17.79
N LEU A 186 -5.95 -2.49 19.04
CA LEU A 186 -6.56 -3.65 19.70
C LEU A 186 -7.83 -4.11 18.97
N VAL A 187 -8.71 -3.18 18.61
CA VAL A 187 -9.93 -3.48 17.83
C VAL A 187 -9.56 -4.12 16.49
N LEU A 188 -8.55 -3.59 15.81
CA LEU A 188 -8.09 -4.13 14.51
C LEU A 188 -7.52 -5.55 14.65
N VAL A 189 -6.73 -5.83 15.70
CA VAL A 189 -6.24 -7.20 15.98
C VAL A 189 -7.42 -8.16 16.11
N VAL A 190 -8.46 -7.80 16.87
CA VAL A 190 -9.66 -8.64 17.06
C VAL A 190 -10.42 -8.80 15.72
N LEU A 191 -10.61 -7.74 14.96
CA LEU A 191 -11.31 -7.78 13.67
C LEU A 191 -10.57 -8.68 12.67
N ILE A 192 -9.25 -8.52 12.54
CA ILE A 192 -8.44 -9.36 11.66
C ILE A 192 -8.54 -10.83 12.11
N ALA A 193 -8.40 -11.10 13.39
CA ALA A 193 -8.46 -12.46 13.92
C ALA A 193 -9.81 -13.15 13.73
N ARG A 194 -10.93 -12.39 13.71
CA ARG A 194 -12.28 -12.93 13.58
C ARG A 194 -12.79 -13.01 12.15
N VAL A 195 -12.41 -12.06 11.30
CA VAL A 195 -13.01 -11.86 9.96
C VAL A 195 -12.13 -12.35 8.84
N ILE A 196 -10.80 -12.20 8.94
CA ILE A 196 -9.90 -12.53 7.85
C ILE A 196 -9.44 -13.99 7.97
N PRO A 197 -9.79 -14.87 7.02
CA PRO A 197 -9.25 -16.23 7.00
C PRO A 197 -7.78 -16.23 6.56
N GLU A 198 -7.05 -17.29 6.87
CA GLU A 198 -5.69 -17.46 6.35
C GLU A 198 -5.72 -17.73 4.83
N SER A 199 -4.79 -17.14 4.11
CA SER A 199 -4.64 -17.39 2.68
C SER A 199 -4.15 -18.83 2.43
N PRO A 200 -4.75 -19.55 1.48
CA PRO A 200 -4.26 -20.88 1.08
C PRO A 200 -2.95 -20.81 0.29
N VAL A 201 -2.62 -19.66 -0.27
CA VAL A 201 -1.44 -19.46 -1.12
C VAL A 201 -0.24 -19.13 -0.25
N ARG A 202 0.81 -19.94 -0.39
CA ARG A 202 2.10 -19.73 0.29
C ARG A 202 3.24 -19.97 -0.69
N ALA A 203 4.29 -19.18 -0.55
CA ALA A 203 5.55 -19.41 -1.24
C ALA A 203 6.28 -20.60 -0.59
N THR A 204 7.05 -21.33 -1.39
CA THR A 204 7.95 -22.39 -0.94
C THR A 204 9.34 -21.82 -0.66
N GLY A 205 10.13 -22.53 0.16
CA GLY A 205 11.51 -22.14 0.50
C GLY A 205 11.67 -21.56 1.90
N GLY A 206 12.88 -21.11 2.20
CA GLY A 206 13.24 -20.51 3.47
C GLY A 206 13.15 -18.98 3.46
N PHE A 207 13.30 -18.37 4.64
CA PHE A 207 13.46 -16.94 4.78
C PHE A 207 14.95 -16.56 4.70
N ASP A 208 15.29 -15.70 3.76
CA ASP A 208 16.63 -15.20 3.58
C ASP A 208 16.96 -14.12 4.63
N VAL A 209 17.50 -14.57 5.76
CA VAL A 209 17.92 -13.67 6.85
C VAL A 209 19.06 -12.74 6.43
N PRO A 210 20.15 -13.21 5.80
CA PRO A 210 21.22 -12.34 5.31
C PRO A 210 20.73 -11.28 4.33
N GLY A 211 19.91 -11.67 3.34
CA GLY A 211 19.33 -10.74 2.38
C GLY A 211 18.43 -9.70 3.06
N ALA A 212 17.62 -10.10 4.05
CA ALA A 212 16.78 -9.19 4.81
C ALA A 212 17.60 -8.18 5.64
N ILE A 213 18.72 -8.61 6.23
CA ILE A 213 19.63 -7.72 6.98
C ILE A 213 20.31 -6.74 6.02
N LEU A 214 20.89 -7.21 4.91
CA LEU A 214 21.55 -6.34 3.93
C LEU A 214 20.58 -5.30 3.36
N LEU A 215 19.38 -5.73 2.94
CA LEU A 215 18.33 -4.81 2.48
C LEU A 215 17.99 -3.78 3.55
N SER A 216 17.79 -4.22 4.79
CA SER A 216 17.42 -3.34 5.92
C SER A 216 18.52 -2.31 6.19
N VAL A 217 19.78 -2.73 6.27
CA VAL A 217 20.93 -1.82 6.51
C VAL A 217 21.08 -0.83 5.37
N GLY A 218 21.02 -1.30 4.13
CA GLY A 218 21.11 -0.42 2.95
C GLY A 218 19.98 0.61 2.90
N LEU A 219 18.72 0.18 3.15
CA LEU A 219 17.56 1.08 3.22
C LEU A 219 17.65 2.05 4.39
N LEU A 220 18.07 1.60 5.57
CA LEU A 220 18.30 2.46 6.73
C LEU A 220 19.30 3.56 6.39
N GLY A 221 20.47 3.23 5.85
CA GLY A 221 21.48 4.20 5.44
C GLY A 221 20.92 5.21 4.44
N LEU A 222 20.30 4.72 3.37
CA LEU A 222 19.74 5.56 2.32
C LEU A 222 18.61 6.48 2.85
N MET A 223 17.65 5.93 3.60
CA MET A 223 16.51 6.69 4.10
C MET A 223 16.93 7.71 5.17
N LEU A 224 17.88 7.37 6.04
CA LEU A 224 18.43 8.31 7.01
C LEU A 224 19.18 9.46 6.32
N ALA A 225 20.03 9.15 5.34
CA ALA A 225 20.73 10.18 4.58
C ALA A 225 19.75 11.15 3.89
N ILE A 226 18.70 10.62 3.24
CA ILE A 226 17.68 11.42 2.57
C ILE A 226 16.86 12.23 3.59
N SER A 227 16.40 11.63 4.69
CA SER A 227 15.53 12.29 5.66
C SER A 227 16.26 13.33 6.50
N LYS A 228 17.56 13.15 6.77
CA LYS A 228 18.36 13.99 7.64
C LYS A 228 19.40 14.83 6.92
N GLY A 229 19.55 14.68 5.62
CA GLY A 229 20.56 15.39 4.83
C GLY A 229 20.47 16.91 4.93
N THR A 230 19.27 17.46 5.08
CA THR A 230 19.08 18.90 5.32
C THR A 230 19.57 19.34 6.72
N ASP A 231 19.33 18.50 7.74
CA ASP A 231 19.74 18.80 9.13
C ASP A 231 21.26 18.64 9.34
N TRP A 232 21.83 17.58 8.76
CA TRP A 232 23.25 17.23 8.91
C TRP A 232 24.16 17.92 7.88
N GLY A 233 23.56 18.52 6.84
CA GLY A 233 24.23 19.08 5.68
C GLY A 233 24.48 18.01 4.60
N TRP A 234 24.03 18.30 3.38
CA TRP A 234 24.18 17.38 2.23
C TRP A 234 25.63 17.07 1.87
N GLY A 235 26.56 17.98 2.17
CA GLY A 235 28.01 17.80 1.94
C GLY A 235 28.74 17.19 3.13
N SER A 236 28.10 16.86 4.24
CA SER A 236 28.76 16.28 5.40
C SER A 236 29.23 14.86 5.16
N ALA A 237 30.37 14.48 5.76
CA ALA A 237 30.90 13.13 5.67
C ALA A 237 29.90 12.07 6.14
N LEU A 238 29.08 12.38 7.16
CA LEU A 238 28.04 11.49 7.66
C LEU A 238 26.95 11.25 6.61
N THR A 239 26.40 12.31 6.00
CA THR A 239 25.35 12.20 5.00
C THR A 239 25.84 11.48 3.74
N LEU A 240 27.03 11.87 3.25
CA LEU A 240 27.64 11.23 2.07
C LEU A 240 28.04 9.78 2.36
N GLY A 241 28.56 9.50 3.56
CA GLY A 241 28.90 8.14 4.00
C GLY A 241 27.67 7.23 4.10
N LEU A 242 26.56 7.71 4.67
CA LEU A 242 25.30 6.96 4.74
C LEU A 242 24.66 6.78 3.35
N LEU A 243 24.71 7.80 2.51
CA LEU A 243 24.18 7.72 1.13
C LEU A 243 25.00 6.72 0.30
N GLY A 244 26.33 6.92 0.24
CA GLY A 244 27.23 6.05 -0.54
C GLY A 244 27.29 4.63 0.03
N GLY A 245 27.40 4.50 1.37
CA GLY A 245 27.37 3.21 2.06
C GLY A 245 26.05 2.49 1.88
N GLY A 246 24.91 3.20 2.01
CA GLY A 246 23.59 2.64 1.78
C GLY A 246 23.40 2.13 0.35
N VAL A 247 23.82 2.92 -0.64
CA VAL A 247 23.80 2.50 -2.06
C VAL A 247 24.71 1.30 -2.28
N LEU A 248 25.93 1.31 -1.74
CA LEU A 248 26.86 0.19 -1.87
C LEU A 248 26.28 -1.10 -1.28
N VAL A 249 25.72 -1.03 -0.07
CA VAL A 249 25.09 -2.18 0.59
C VAL A 249 23.90 -2.69 -0.23
N LEU A 250 23.08 -1.81 -0.81
CA LEU A 250 21.97 -2.22 -1.69
C LEU A 250 22.46 -2.85 -2.99
N LEU A 251 23.56 -2.40 -3.57
CA LEU A 251 24.17 -3.05 -4.74
C LEU A 251 24.72 -4.43 -4.38
N LEU A 252 25.42 -4.56 -3.25
CA LEU A 252 25.89 -5.85 -2.73
C LEU A 252 24.74 -6.79 -2.43
N TRP A 253 23.66 -6.29 -1.82
CA TRP A 253 22.42 -7.03 -1.62
C TRP A 253 21.83 -7.52 -2.95
N GLY A 254 21.77 -6.67 -3.97
CA GLY A 254 21.25 -7.06 -5.28
C GLY A 254 22.08 -8.19 -5.94
N VAL A 255 23.41 -8.13 -5.83
CA VAL A 255 24.28 -9.22 -6.33
C VAL A 255 24.10 -10.50 -5.53
N PHE A 256 23.96 -10.39 -4.21
CA PHE A 256 23.68 -11.52 -3.31
C PHE A 256 22.34 -12.18 -3.65
N GLU A 257 21.28 -11.38 -3.78
CA GLU A 257 19.92 -11.80 -4.06
C GLU A 257 19.78 -12.55 -5.40
N LEU A 258 20.53 -12.09 -6.43
CA LEU A 258 20.56 -12.77 -7.74
C LEU A 258 21.20 -14.18 -7.69
N ARG A 259 21.96 -14.49 -6.64
CA ARG A 259 22.66 -15.76 -6.43
C ARG A 259 21.99 -16.66 -5.39
N ALA A 260 21.09 -16.09 -4.58
CA ALA A 260 20.39 -16.84 -3.52
C ALA A 260 19.41 -17.86 -4.10
N ASP A 261 19.39 -19.08 -3.54
CA ASP A 261 18.45 -20.15 -3.95
C ASP A 261 17.02 -19.89 -3.46
N GLY A 262 16.84 -19.09 -2.40
CA GLY A 262 15.54 -18.67 -1.85
C GLY A 262 15.52 -17.20 -1.54
N PRO A 263 15.51 -16.32 -2.56
CA PRO A 263 15.69 -14.88 -2.36
C PRO A 263 14.56 -14.26 -1.54
N LEU A 264 14.88 -13.19 -0.79
CA LEU A 264 13.88 -12.36 -0.09
C LEU A 264 12.92 -11.72 -1.10
N ILE A 265 13.49 -11.21 -2.20
CA ILE A 265 12.75 -10.62 -3.32
C ILE A 265 13.34 -11.20 -4.61
N ASP A 266 12.56 -11.96 -5.37
CA ASP A 266 13.04 -12.44 -6.67
C ASP A 266 13.27 -11.29 -7.64
N LEU A 267 14.52 -10.83 -7.71
CA LEU A 267 14.92 -9.74 -8.60
C LEU A 267 14.72 -10.08 -10.08
N ARG A 268 14.70 -11.35 -10.47
CA ARG A 268 14.43 -11.78 -11.85
C ARG A 268 12.97 -11.50 -12.20
N THR A 269 12.05 -11.87 -11.30
CA THR A 269 10.62 -11.53 -11.43
C THR A 269 10.41 -10.02 -11.36
N MET A 270 11.09 -9.33 -10.46
CA MET A 270 10.98 -7.87 -10.29
C MET A 270 11.61 -7.10 -11.46
N SER A 271 12.56 -7.68 -12.22
CA SER A 271 13.16 -7.06 -13.42
C SER A 271 12.23 -7.06 -14.64
N ARG A 272 11.07 -7.72 -14.59
CA ARG A 272 10.10 -7.67 -15.67
C ARG A 272 9.72 -6.23 -15.96
N ARG A 273 9.76 -5.84 -17.24
CA ARG A 273 9.52 -4.46 -17.69
C ARG A 273 8.28 -3.81 -17.06
N GLN A 274 7.20 -4.55 -16.92
CA GLN A 274 5.96 -4.04 -16.31
C GLN A 274 6.16 -3.68 -14.85
N VAL A 275 6.88 -4.49 -14.07
CA VAL A 275 7.16 -4.28 -12.65
C VAL A 275 8.10 -3.08 -12.48
N VAL A 276 9.21 -3.05 -13.22
CA VAL A 276 10.20 -1.96 -13.17
C VAL A 276 9.57 -0.62 -13.51
N VAL A 277 8.86 -0.54 -14.64
CA VAL A 277 8.22 0.71 -15.08
C VAL A 277 7.17 1.17 -14.06
N THR A 278 6.38 0.25 -13.49
CA THR A 278 5.39 0.60 -12.45
C THR A 278 6.07 1.11 -11.20
N ASN A 279 7.17 0.49 -10.76
CA ASN A 279 7.93 0.89 -9.58
C ASN A 279 8.59 2.26 -9.75
N VAL A 280 9.19 2.53 -10.91
CA VAL A 280 9.77 3.85 -11.22
C VAL A 280 8.70 4.94 -11.30
N ALA A 281 7.55 4.65 -11.92
CA ALA A 281 6.40 5.55 -11.91
C ALA A 281 5.88 5.82 -10.49
N SER A 282 5.95 4.81 -9.60
CA SER A 282 5.54 4.92 -8.19
C SER A 282 6.44 5.86 -7.39
N ILE A 283 7.75 5.90 -7.68
CA ILE A 283 8.68 6.88 -7.06
C ILE A 283 8.22 8.29 -7.41
N ALA A 284 8.04 8.58 -8.70
CA ALA A 284 7.65 9.90 -9.17
C ALA A 284 6.27 10.35 -8.63
N LEU A 285 5.30 9.42 -8.56
CA LEU A 285 3.98 9.73 -8.02
C LEU A 285 3.99 9.88 -6.50
N GLY A 286 4.80 9.09 -5.79
CA GLY A 286 5.02 9.24 -4.34
C GLY A 286 5.62 10.60 -4.00
N PHE A 287 6.58 11.07 -4.81
CA PHE A 287 7.11 12.43 -4.72
C PHE A 287 6.01 13.48 -4.87
N SER A 288 5.24 13.39 -5.95
CA SER A 288 4.18 14.34 -6.26
C SER A 288 3.10 14.39 -5.16
N MET A 289 2.68 13.22 -4.64
CA MET A 289 1.72 13.16 -3.52
C MET A 289 2.25 13.86 -2.26
N TYR A 290 3.54 13.66 -1.94
CA TYR A 290 4.11 14.27 -0.74
C TYR A 290 4.26 15.79 -0.88
N ALA A 291 4.49 16.30 -2.09
CA ALA A 291 4.51 17.72 -2.36
C ALA A 291 3.20 18.41 -1.93
N GLN A 292 2.05 17.79 -2.21
CA GLN A 292 0.75 18.26 -1.71
C GLN A 292 0.73 18.33 -0.19
N SER A 293 1.14 17.25 0.47
CA SER A 293 1.08 17.12 1.94
C SER A 293 2.03 18.09 2.67
N LEU A 294 3.15 18.47 2.02
CA LEU A 294 4.15 19.37 2.63
C LEU A 294 3.86 20.84 2.36
N VAL A 295 3.51 21.21 1.12
CA VAL A 295 3.46 22.61 0.68
C VAL A 295 2.12 23.25 1.02
N ILE A 296 1.01 22.52 0.87
CA ILE A 296 -0.33 23.10 1.06
C ILE A 296 -0.61 23.53 2.50
N PRO A 297 -0.28 22.77 3.55
CA PRO A 297 -0.43 23.24 4.91
C PRO A 297 0.35 24.53 5.19
N GLN A 298 1.52 24.70 4.58
CA GLN A 298 2.31 25.93 4.75
C GLN A 298 1.60 27.11 4.11
N LEU A 299 1.12 27.00 2.87
CA LEU A 299 0.36 28.05 2.20
C LEU A 299 -0.88 28.47 3.00
N LEU A 300 -1.63 27.50 3.54
CA LEU A 300 -2.83 27.74 4.34
C LEU A 300 -2.52 28.47 5.65
N GLN A 301 -1.43 28.11 6.33
CA GLN A 301 -1.08 28.61 7.66
C GLN A 301 -0.24 29.89 7.64
N LEU A 302 0.44 30.22 6.52
CA LEU A 302 1.21 31.45 6.41
C LEU A 302 0.35 32.69 6.72
N PRO A 303 0.87 33.66 7.51
CA PRO A 303 0.14 34.87 7.86
C PRO A 303 -0.29 35.66 6.62
N LYS A 304 -1.48 36.24 6.65
CA LYS A 304 -1.98 37.13 5.58
C LYS A 304 -1.08 38.33 5.32
N ALA A 305 -0.30 38.75 6.32
CA ALA A 305 0.69 39.84 6.21
C ALA A 305 1.77 39.57 5.16
N THR A 306 1.97 38.32 4.72
CA THR A 306 2.88 37.96 3.59
C THR A 306 2.35 38.42 2.24
N GLY A 307 1.05 38.72 2.11
CA GLY A 307 0.38 39.07 0.86
C GLY A 307 -0.11 37.87 0.04
N TYR A 308 0.33 36.63 0.36
CA TYR A 308 -0.06 35.36 -0.30
C TYR A 308 -0.48 34.28 0.67
N GLY A 309 -0.14 34.38 1.94
CA GLY A 309 -0.56 33.43 2.98
C GLY A 309 -2.04 33.58 3.31
N LEU A 310 -2.69 32.46 3.66
CA LEU A 310 -4.14 32.42 3.87
C LEU A 310 -4.55 32.55 5.34
N GLY A 311 -3.59 32.53 6.28
CA GLY A 311 -3.80 32.79 7.72
C GLY A 311 -4.75 31.82 8.40
N GLN A 312 -4.78 30.56 7.94
CA GLN A 312 -5.65 29.54 8.52
C GLN A 312 -5.02 28.94 9.79
N SER A 313 -5.86 28.62 10.77
CA SER A 313 -5.43 27.83 11.92
C SER A 313 -5.07 26.39 11.50
N LEU A 314 -4.37 25.66 12.38
CA LEU A 314 -4.03 24.26 12.14
C LEU A 314 -5.28 23.40 11.93
N LEU A 315 -6.32 23.60 12.75
CA LEU A 315 -7.60 22.91 12.62
C LEU A 315 -8.29 23.27 11.29
N ALA A 316 -8.36 24.53 10.93
CA ALA A 316 -8.95 24.98 9.67
C ALA A 316 -8.18 24.39 8.47
N THR A 317 -6.84 24.35 8.54
CA THR A 317 -6.00 23.70 7.52
C THR A 317 -6.38 22.23 7.33
N GLY A 318 -6.53 21.48 8.43
CA GLY A 318 -6.98 20.08 8.38
C GLY A 318 -8.38 19.93 7.77
N LEU A 319 -9.30 20.83 8.12
CA LEU A 319 -10.67 20.81 7.57
C LEU A 319 -10.70 21.15 6.06
N TRP A 320 -9.86 22.09 5.60
CA TRP A 320 -9.73 22.41 4.17
C TRP A 320 -9.10 21.25 3.37
N MET A 321 -8.18 20.50 3.96
CA MET A 321 -7.55 19.36 3.29
C MET A 321 -8.37 18.07 3.40
N GLY A 322 -9.25 17.94 4.39
CA GLY A 322 -10.05 16.73 4.64
C GLY A 322 -10.84 16.22 3.44
N PRO A 323 -11.62 17.08 2.74
CA PRO A 323 -12.40 16.66 1.57
C PRO A 323 -11.56 16.07 0.42
N ALA A 324 -10.28 16.44 0.32
CA ALA A 324 -9.37 15.88 -0.68
C ALA A 324 -9.14 14.37 -0.48
N GLY A 325 -9.02 13.91 0.76
CA GLY A 325 -8.94 12.46 1.05
C GLY A 325 -10.24 11.72 0.75
N LEU A 326 -11.39 12.36 1.00
CA LEU A 326 -12.69 11.80 0.62
C LEU A 326 -12.84 11.72 -0.91
N ALA A 327 -12.31 12.71 -1.65
CA ALA A 327 -12.27 12.67 -3.11
C ALA A 327 -11.43 11.51 -3.64
N MET A 328 -10.29 11.21 -3.00
CA MET A 328 -9.48 10.03 -3.32
C MET A 328 -10.30 8.73 -3.18
N MET A 329 -11.14 8.63 -2.15
CA MET A 329 -12.03 7.48 -1.96
C MET A 329 -13.18 7.46 -2.96
N ALA A 330 -13.81 8.60 -3.21
CA ALA A 330 -14.95 8.72 -4.13
C ALA A 330 -14.59 8.34 -5.58
N VAL A 331 -13.33 8.48 -5.96
CA VAL A 331 -12.82 8.09 -7.29
C VAL A 331 -12.59 6.58 -7.41
N SER A 332 -12.56 5.81 -6.31
CA SER A 332 -12.31 4.35 -6.34
C SER A 332 -13.24 3.57 -7.31
N PRO A 333 -14.56 3.78 -7.32
CA PRO A 333 -15.43 3.07 -8.24
C PRO A 333 -15.13 3.42 -9.72
N LEU A 334 -14.79 4.68 -9.98
CA LEU A 334 -14.39 5.14 -11.31
C LEU A 334 -13.05 4.50 -11.72
N ALA A 335 -12.09 4.44 -10.80
CA ALA A 335 -10.81 3.76 -11.03
C ALA A 335 -11.03 2.29 -11.38
N GLY A 336 -11.86 1.58 -10.60
CA GLY A 336 -12.23 0.19 -10.86
C GLY A 336 -12.83 -0.01 -12.25
N ARG A 337 -13.81 0.81 -12.63
CA ARG A 337 -14.44 0.78 -13.97
C ARG A 337 -13.44 1.06 -15.09
N LEU A 338 -12.59 2.07 -14.92
CA LEU A 338 -11.59 2.42 -15.93
C LEU A 338 -10.54 1.32 -16.10
N ILE A 339 -10.08 0.72 -15.00
CA ILE A 339 -9.12 -0.39 -15.02
C ILE A 339 -9.73 -1.61 -15.70
N SER A 340 -11.00 -1.93 -15.43
CA SER A 340 -11.69 -3.05 -16.06
C SER A 340 -11.96 -2.81 -17.55
N ALA A 341 -12.36 -1.58 -17.94
CA ALA A 341 -12.74 -1.26 -19.31
C ALA A 341 -11.52 -1.00 -20.23
N ARG A 342 -10.53 -0.24 -19.76
CA ARG A 342 -9.40 0.22 -20.59
C ARG A 342 -8.03 -0.25 -20.10
N GLY A 343 -8.00 -1.02 -19.01
CA GLY A 343 -6.79 -1.56 -18.40
C GLY A 343 -6.09 -0.61 -17.44
N PRO A 344 -5.23 -1.16 -16.55
CA PRO A 344 -4.60 -0.40 -15.47
C PRO A 344 -3.55 0.62 -15.98
N LYS A 345 -2.94 0.40 -17.15
CA LYS A 345 -2.05 1.38 -17.79
C LYS A 345 -2.76 2.71 -18.03
N THR A 346 -3.96 2.67 -18.60
CA THR A 346 -4.75 3.88 -18.90
C THR A 346 -5.14 4.63 -17.62
N ALA A 347 -5.47 3.90 -16.55
CA ALA A 347 -5.79 4.49 -15.26
C ALA A 347 -4.57 5.16 -14.61
N LEU A 348 -3.38 4.56 -14.70
CA LEU A 348 -2.15 5.16 -14.19
C LEU A 348 -1.78 6.44 -14.95
N ILE A 349 -1.81 6.40 -16.28
CA ILE A 349 -1.53 7.58 -17.14
C ILE A 349 -2.54 8.69 -16.88
N GLY A 350 -3.84 8.37 -16.90
CA GLY A 350 -4.90 9.34 -16.65
C GLY A 350 -4.83 9.95 -15.25
N GLY A 351 -4.56 9.13 -14.23
CA GLY A 351 -4.38 9.59 -12.87
C GLY A 351 -3.18 10.54 -12.72
N ALA A 352 -2.02 10.18 -13.26
CA ALA A 352 -0.83 11.04 -13.25
C ALA A 352 -1.05 12.36 -14.01
N ALA A 353 -1.77 12.33 -15.13
CA ALA A 353 -2.15 13.54 -15.88
C ALA A 353 -3.10 14.44 -15.07
N VAL A 354 -4.07 13.86 -14.36
CA VAL A 354 -4.97 14.61 -13.47
C VAL A 354 -4.20 15.24 -12.31
N VAL A 355 -3.21 14.53 -11.73
CA VAL A 355 -2.33 15.10 -10.69
C VAL A 355 -1.56 16.30 -11.25
N ALA A 356 -0.95 16.17 -12.42
CA ALA A 356 -0.22 17.26 -13.06
C ALA A 356 -1.13 18.48 -13.32
N ALA A 357 -2.33 18.26 -13.87
CA ALA A 357 -3.32 19.30 -14.08
C ALA A 357 -3.73 19.98 -12.77
N GLY A 358 -3.95 19.20 -11.69
CA GLY A 358 -4.25 19.72 -10.36
C GLY A 358 -3.16 20.66 -9.83
N TYR A 359 -1.89 20.32 -10.04
CA TYR A 359 -0.77 21.22 -9.69
C TYR A 359 -0.72 22.49 -10.52
N LEU A 360 -1.05 22.42 -11.83
CA LEU A 360 -1.13 23.62 -12.65
C LEU A 360 -2.24 24.57 -12.19
N LEU A 361 -3.34 24.06 -11.65
CA LEU A 361 -4.40 24.89 -11.07
C LEU A 361 -3.92 25.72 -9.87
N THR A 362 -2.83 25.33 -9.19
CA THR A 362 -2.27 26.11 -8.08
C THR A 362 -1.83 27.51 -8.51
N LEU A 363 -1.41 27.67 -9.79
CA LEU A 363 -0.97 28.95 -10.32
C LEU A 363 -2.06 30.02 -10.34
N GLY A 364 -3.33 29.62 -10.45
CA GLY A 364 -4.46 30.56 -10.50
C GLY A 364 -5.37 30.51 -9.25
N LEU A 365 -5.37 29.40 -8.49
CA LEU A 365 -6.33 29.17 -7.41
C LEU A 365 -5.73 29.26 -6.01
N SER A 366 -4.43 29.52 -5.86
CA SER A 366 -3.75 29.57 -4.55
C SER A 366 -4.14 30.76 -3.66
N GLY A 367 -4.85 31.75 -4.17
CA GLY A 367 -5.22 32.98 -3.44
C GLY A 367 -6.40 32.84 -2.47
N SER A 368 -7.05 31.69 -2.37
CA SER A 368 -8.18 31.48 -1.45
C SER A 368 -8.22 30.04 -0.91
N PRO A 369 -8.72 29.83 0.34
CA PRO A 369 -8.87 28.48 0.89
C PRO A 369 -9.77 27.57 0.04
N ALA A 370 -10.82 28.13 -0.57
CA ALA A 370 -11.70 27.40 -1.47
C ALA A 370 -10.98 26.97 -2.77
N GLY A 371 -10.12 27.82 -3.33
CA GLY A 371 -9.27 27.46 -4.47
C GLY A 371 -8.28 26.37 -4.11
N VAL A 372 -7.67 26.43 -2.92
CA VAL A 372 -6.80 25.39 -2.38
C VAL A 372 -7.55 24.07 -2.28
N LEU A 373 -8.76 24.05 -1.72
CA LEU A 373 -9.60 22.87 -1.68
C LEU A 373 -9.85 22.31 -3.08
N GLY A 374 -10.16 23.17 -4.05
CA GLY A 374 -10.43 22.77 -5.44
C GLY A 374 -9.27 21.99 -6.06
N PHE A 375 -8.06 22.53 -6.05
CA PHE A 375 -6.93 21.81 -6.62
C PHE A 375 -6.48 20.62 -5.76
N CYS A 376 -6.65 20.65 -4.43
CA CYS A 376 -6.43 19.48 -3.56
C CYS A 376 -7.32 18.29 -3.96
N ILE A 377 -8.59 18.54 -4.22
CA ILE A 377 -9.55 17.53 -4.68
C ILE A 377 -9.07 16.91 -6.01
N VAL A 378 -8.67 17.75 -6.97
CA VAL A 378 -8.20 17.28 -8.29
C VAL A 378 -6.93 16.43 -8.16
N ILE A 379 -5.92 16.91 -7.40
CA ILE A 379 -4.68 16.16 -7.17
C ILE A 379 -5.00 14.81 -6.50
N SER A 380 -5.79 14.82 -5.43
CA SER A 380 -6.12 13.61 -4.68
C SER A 380 -6.95 12.60 -5.49
N ALA A 381 -7.85 13.08 -6.36
CA ALA A 381 -8.58 12.23 -7.30
C ALA A 381 -7.62 11.53 -8.27
N GLY A 382 -6.65 12.25 -8.83
CA GLY A 382 -5.61 11.69 -9.69
C GLY A 382 -4.71 10.68 -8.98
N VAL A 383 -4.32 10.97 -7.73
CA VAL A 383 -3.56 10.03 -6.88
C VAL A 383 -4.37 8.77 -6.63
N GLY A 384 -5.67 8.88 -6.29
CA GLY A 384 -6.55 7.75 -6.06
C GLY A 384 -6.65 6.82 -7.28
N LEU A 385 -6.80 7.41 -8.47
CA LEU A 385 -6.84 6.68 -9.73
C LEU A 385 -5.53 5.93 -10.01
N SER A 386 -4.40 6.59 -9.81
CA SER A 386 -3.07 6.01 -10.02
C SER A 386 -2.75 4.90 -9.02
N TYR A 387 -3.07 5.12 -7.74
CA TYR A 387 -2.80 4.14 -6.67
C TYR A 387 -3.66 2.88 -6.81
N ALA A 388 -4.87 2.97 -7.35
CA ALA A 388 -5.67 1.80 -7.67
C ALA A 388 -5.06 0.96 -8.82
N ALA A 389 -4.40 1.62 -9.78
CA ALA A 389 -3.81 0.95 -10.93
C ALA A 389 -2.50 0.21 -10.61
N MET A 390 -1.66 0.74 -9.71
CA MET A 390 -0.33 0.19 -9.42
C MET A 390 -0.36 -1.25 -8.88
N PRO A 391 -1.14 -1.58 -7.83
CA PRO A 391 -1.23 -2.96 -7.36
C PRO A 391 -1.71 -3.91 -8.44
N THR A 392 -2.67 -3.47 -9.27
CA THR A 392 -3.20 -4.27 -10.37
C THR A 392 -2.13 -4.56 -11.43
N LEU A 393 -1.27 -3.57 -11.76
CA LEU A 393 -0.14 -3.74 -12.67
C LEU A 393 0.88 -4.75 -12.12
N ILE A 394 1.27 -4.60 -10.86
CA ILE A 394 2.24 -5.48 -10.21
C ILE A 394 1.69 -6.91 -10.15
N MET A 395 0.48 -7.09 -9.61
CA MET A 395 -0.13 -8.41 -9.40
C MET A 395 -0.36 -9.19 -10.69
N ARG A 396 -0.53 -8.51 -11.84
CA ARG A 396 -0.64 -9.17 -13.15
C ARG A 396 0.70 -9.64 -13.72
N ALA A 397 1.81 -9.15 -13.19
CA ALA A 397 3.15 -9.42 -13.71
C ALA A 397 3.95 -10.40 -12.86
N VAL A 398 3.50 -10.72 -11.64
CA VAL A 398 4.20 -11.57 -10.69
C VAL A 398 3.40 -12.85 -10.39
N PRO A 399 4.07 -13.96 -10.00
CA PRO A 399 3.41 -15.17 -9.51
C PRO A 399 2.50 -14.86 -8.31
N VAL A 400 1.51 -15.74 -8.07
CA VAL A 400 0.55 -15.53 -6.97
C VAL A 400 1.25 -15.63 -5.62
N GLU A 401 2.24 -16.50 -5.53
CA GLU A 401 3.03 -16.80 -4.34
C GLU A 401 3.92 -15.64 -3.89
N GLU A 402 4.26 -14.72 -4.80
CA GLU A 402 5.15 -13.55 -4.54
C GLU A 402 4.38 -12.23 -4.43
N GLY A 403 3.07 -12.31 -4.28
CA GLY A 403 2.20 -11.14 -4.33
C GLY A 403 2.50 -10.09 -3.25
N ALA A 404 2.68 -10.51 -2.01
CA ALA A 404 2.90 -9.58 -0.90
C ALA A 404 4.29 -8.95 -0.96
N SER A 405 5.34 -9.69 -1.31
CA SER A 405 6.69 -9.17 -1.48
C SER A 405 6.77 -8.14 -2.62
N ALA A 406 6.12 -8.41 -3.76
CA ALA A 406 6.08 -7.50 -4.89
C ALA A 406 5.34 -6.18 -4.59
N ILE A 407 4.21 -6.23 -3.88
CA ILE A 407 3.52 -5.01 -3.41
C ILE A 407 4.31 -4.32 -2.30
N GLY A 408 5.00 -5.06 -1.44
CA GLY A 408 5.93 -4.53 -0.45
C GLY A 408 7.03 -3.68 -1.10
N LEU A 409 7.65 -4.19 -2.17
CA LEU A 409 8.63 -3.45 -2.97
C LEU A 409 8.01 -2.19 -3.61
N ASN A 410 6.82 -2.29 -4.18
CA ASN A 410 6.13 -1.12 -4.76
C ASN A 410 5.84 -0.04 -3.70
N THR A 411 5.44 -0.46 -2.50
CA THR A 411 5.22 0.47 -1.37
C THR A 411 6.53 1.12 -0.92
N LEU A 412 7.64 0.37 -0.91
CA LEU A 412 8.97 0.90 -0.67
C LEU A 412 9.37 1.95 -1.72
N MET A 413 9.13 1.69 -3.02
CA MET A 413 9.44 2.66 -4.08
C MET A 413 8.66 3.98 -3.87
N ARG A 414 7.41 3.92 -3.45
CA ARG A 414 6.64 5.12 -3.07
C ARG A 414 7.25 5.84 -1.87
N ALA A 415 7.71 5.09 -0.86
CA ALA A 415 8.37 5.66 0.32
C ALA A 415 9.68 6.38 -0.04
N ILE A 416 10.46 5.85 -0.98
CA ILE A 416 11.65 6.52 -1.55
C ILE A 416 11.22 7.84 -2.21
N GLY A 417 10.15 7.83 -3.01
CA GLY A 417 9.62 9.04 -3.64
C GLY A 417 9.20 10.10 -2.62
N THR A 418 8.46 9.72 -1.57
CA THR A 418 8.04 10.66 -0.52
C THR A 418 9.21 11.22 0.29
N SER A 419 10.22 10.39 0.60
CA SER A 419 11.42 10.84 1.32
C SER A 419 12.26 11.79 0.47
N THR A 420 12.41 11.50 -0.81
CA THR A 420 13.11 12.39 -1.76
C THR A 420 12.38 13.73 -1.91
N ALA A 421 11.04 13.70 -1.98
CA ALA A 421 10.23 14.92 -2.01
C ALA A 421 10.43 15.78 -0.75
N SER A 422 10.43 15.14 0.43
CA SER A 422 10.67 15.84 1.69
C SER A 422 12.01 16.58 1.69
N ALA A 423 13.07 15.93 1.22
CA ALA A 423 14.41 16.50 1.15
C ALA A 423 14.51 17.64 0.14
N VAL A 424 14.06 17.41 -1.10
CA VAL A 424 14.13 18.39 -2.19
C VAL A 424 13.25 19.61 -1.88
N LEU A 425 11.98 19.39 -1.55
CA LEU A 425 11.04 20.48 -1.29
C LEU A 425 11.36 21.20 0.02
N GLY A 426 11.82 20.48 1.04
CA GLY A 426 12.33 21.08 2.27
C GLY A 426 13.49 22.03 2.02
N SER A 427 14.44 21.63 1.17
CA SER A 427 15.56 22.48 0.75
C SER A 427 15.10 23.71 -0.04
N VAL A 428 14.17 23.54 -1.00
CA VAL A 428 13.61 24.66 -1.79
C VAL A 428 12.90 25.66 -0.88
N ILE A 429 12.03 25.18 0.01
CA ILE A 429 11.26 26.02 0.92
C ILE A 429 12.16 26.76 1.91
N SER A 430 13.21 26.12 2.42
CA SER A 430 14.14 26.73 3.38
C SER A 430 15.13 27.70 2.73
N SER A 431 15.48 27.50 1.47
CA SER A 431 16.39 28.40 0.74
C SER A 431 15.69 29.62 0.16
N MET A 432 14.42 29.47 -0.25
CA MET A 432 13.61 30.53 -0.85
C MET A 432 12.70 31.17 0.19
N THR A 433 13.24 32.03 1.04
CA THR A 433 12.52 32.68 2.15
C THR A 433 12.45 34.19 2.01
N VAL A 434 11.46 34.81 2.66
CA VAL A 434 11.33 36.25 2.85
C VAL A 434 11.26 36.55 4.36
N SER A 435 11.75 37.74 4.77
CA SER A 435 11.70 38.17 6.16
C SER A 435 10.33 38.76 6.46
N LEU A 436 9.66 38.24 7.47
CA LEU A 436 8.44 38.81 8.05
C LEU A 436 8.76 39.25 9.49
N GLY A 437 9.27 40.47 9.64
CA GLY A 437 9.87 40.91 10.88
C GLY A 437 11.10 40.06 11.26
N PRO A 438 11.19 39.55 12.51
CA PRO A 438 12.33 38.74 12.94
C PRO A 438 12.28 37.27 12.41
N VAL A 439 11.18 36.86 11.79
CA VAL A 439 10.98 35.47 11.35
C VAL A 439 11.14 35.36 9.84
N ARG A 440 11.85 34.32 9.38
CA ARG A 440 11.90 33.96 7.95
C ARG A 440 10.77 32.98 7.64
N VAL A 441 10.03 33.27 6.58
CA VAL A 441 8.93 32.44 6.08
C VAL A 441 9.17 32.06 4.62
N PRO A 442 8.63 30.95 4.13
CA PRO A 442 8.72 30.58 2.73
C PRO A 442 8.20 31.68 1.82
N SER A 443 8.94 32.00 0.75
CA SER A 443 8.51 32.99 -0.25
C SER A 443 7.40 32.45 -1.14
N HIS A 444 6.63 33.32 -1.77
CA HIS A 444 5.64 32.95 -2.78
C HIS A 444 6.25 32.13 -3.93
N SER A 445 7.42 32.59 -4.44
CA SER A 445 8.17 31.87 -5.46
C SER A 445 8.65 30.50 -5.00
N GLY A 446 9.06 30.34 -3.73
CA GLY A 446 9.44 29.05 -3.16
C GLY A 446 8.27 28.05 -3.12
N LEU A 447 7.08 28.50 -2.73
CA LEU A 447 5.87 27.68 -2.79
C LEU A 447 5.47 27.32 -4.22
N GLN A 448 5.50 28.27 -5.15
CA GLN A 448 5.19 28.03 -6.57
C GLN A 448 6.19 27.05 -7.21
N THR A 449 7.50 27.23 -6.96
CA THR A 449 8.54 26.31 -7.44
C THR A 449 8.28 24.91 -6.90
N SER A 450 7.90 24.77 -5.64
CA SER A 450 7.56 23.48 -5.04
C SER A 450 6.36 22.82 -5.71
N PHE A 451 5.32 23.57 -6.05
CA PHE A 451 4.18 23.07 -6.81
C PHE A 451 4.55 22.67 -8.23
N LEU A 452 5.40 23.44 -8.91
CA LEU A 452 5.88 23.12 -10.25
C LEU A 452 6.76 21.86 -10.28
N ILE A 453 7.59 21.65 -9.26
CA ILE A 453 8.34 20.40 -9.09
C ILE A 453 7.37 19.23 -8.91
N GLY A 454 6.32 19.39 -8.09
CA GLY A 454 5.25 18.40 -7.94
C GLY A 454 4.52 18.09 -9.26
N ALA A 455 4.23 19.11 -10.07
CA ALA A 455 3.68 18.94 -11.40
C ALA A 455 4.63 18.18 -12.33
N GLY A 456 5.91 18.58 -12.34
CA GLY A 456 6.95 17.96 -13.18
C GLY A 456 7.13 16.47 -12.86
N THR A 457 7.11 16.10 -11.57
CA THR A 457 7.20 14.69 -11.17
C THR A 457 5.93 13.90 -11.53
N ALA A 458 4.75 14.52 -11.50
CA ALA A 458 3.52 13.89 -11.98
C ALA A 458 3.56 13.66 -13.52
N VAL A 459 4.04 14.64 -14.27
CA VAL A 459 4.28 14.50 -15.72
C VAL A 459 5.31 13.40 -15.99
N LEU A 460 6.40 13.36 -15.23
CA LEU A 460 7.41 12.30 -15.33
C LEU A 460 6.79 10.92 -15.08
N SER A 461 5.96 10.77 -14.05
CA SER A 461 5.23 9.52 -13.81
C SER A 461 4.33 9.14 -14.98
N CYS A 462 3.64 10.11 -15.59
CA CYS A 462 2.81 9.91 -16.79
C CYS A 462 3.64 9.40 -17.96
N LEU A 463 4.77 10.04 -18.25
CA LEU A 463 5.69 9.65 -19.35
C LEU A 463 6.26 8.25 -19.12
N ILE A 464 6.70 7.93 -17.90
CA ILE A 464 7.19 6.59 -17.54
C ILE A 464 6.08 5.56 -17.74
N ALA A 465 4.84 5.86 -17.32
CA ALA A 465 3.70 4.97 -17.49
C ALA A 465 3.37 4.72 -18.98
N CYS A 466 3.70 5.63 -19.90
CA CYS A 466 3.56 5.40 -21.33
C CYS A 466 4.44 4.24 -21.84
N ALA A 467 5.59 3.98 -21.18
CA ALA A 467 6.47 2.88 -21.52
C ALA A 467 5.94 1.49 -21.07
N LEU A 468 4.84 1.43 -20.30
CA LEU A 468 4.18 0.16 -19.96
C LEU A 468 3.70 -0.57 -21.21
N PRO A 469 3.79 -1.91 -21.25
CA PRO A 469 3.24 -2.71 -22.33
C PRO A 469 1.74 -2.41 -22.53
N ARG A 470 1.29 -2.39 -23.79
CA ARG A 470 -0.14 -2.32 -24.10
C ARG A 470 -0.80 -3.63 -23.67
N HIS A 471 -1.83 -3.56 -22.87
CA HIS A 471 -2.62 -4.74 -22.53
C HIS A 471 -3.37 -5.17 -23.79
N ARG A 472 -3.00 -6.33 -24.40
CA ARG A 472 -3.92 -7.04 -25.27
C ARG A 472 -4.96 -7.68 -24.35
N PRO A 473 -6.27 -7.40 -24.53
CA PRO A 473 -7.30 -8.21 -23.87
C PRO A 473 -6.98 -9.66 -24.22
N ALA A 474 -7.03 -10.56 -23.24
CA ALA A 474 -6.98 -11.98 -23.55
C ALA A 474 -8.06 -12.21 -24.60
N ALA A 475 -7.70 -12.77 -25.75
CA ALA A 475 -8.68 -13.19 -26.74
C ALA A 475 -9.70 -14.02 -25.96
N ALA A 476 -10.99 -13.67 -26.10
CA ALA A 476 -12.04 -14.50 -25.54
C ALA A 476 -11.70 -15.95 -25.91
N PRO A 477 -11.83 -16.91 -24.97
CA PRO A 477 -11.58 -18.30 -25.29
C PRO A 477 -12.34 -18.57 -26.58
N ALA A 478 -11.59 -18.95 -27.61
CA ALA A 478 -12.19 -19.26 -28.91
C ALA A 478 -13.33 -20.22 -28.61
N THR A 479 -14.55 -19.80 -28.88
CA THR A 479 -15.70 -20.69 -28.86
C THR A 479 -15.24 -21.92 -29.60
N PRO A 480 -15.27 -23.12 -29.00
CA PRO A 480 -14.87 -24.30 -29.70
C PRO A 480 -15.65 -24.29 -31.02
N SER A 481 -14.91 -24.17 -32.14
CA SER A 481 -15.50 -24.23 -33.47
C SER A 481 -16.30 -25.52 -33.49
N PRO A 482 -17.58 -25.52 -33.90
CA PRO A 482 -18.31 -26.75 -34.01
C PRO A 482 -17.45 -27.69 -34.87
N ALA A 483 -17.05 -28.81 -34.28
CA ALA A 483 -16.20 -29.77 -34.93
C ALA A 483 -16.86 -30.13 -36.27
N THR A 484 -16.23 -29.74 -37.36
CA THR A 484 -16.60 -30.21 -38.71
C THR A 484 -16.55 -31.71 -38.64
N PRO A 485 -17.64 -32.45 -38.99
CA PRO A 485 -17.60 -33.90 -38.98
C PRO A 485 -16.49 -34.34 -39.93
N SER A 486 -15.45 -34.93 -39.44
CA SER A 486 -14.43 -35.55 -40.28
C SER A 486 -15.07 -36.72 -41.00
N GLN A 487 -15.36 -36.53 -42.28
CA GLN A 487 -15.68 -37.65 -43.18
C GLN A 487 -14.43 -38.54 -43.27
N GLY A 488 -14.54 -39.78 -42.76
CA GLY A 488 -13.57 -40.81 -43.06
C GLY A 488 -12.76 -41.39 -41.89
N ALA A 489 -13.41 -41.87 -40.84
CA ALA A 489 -12.83 -42.90 -39.99
C ALA A 489 -13.78 -44.12 -39.97
N PRO A 490 -13.31 -45.34 -40.14
CA PRO A 490 -14.18 -46.53 -40.10
C PRO A 490 -14.75 -46.70 -38.69
N SER A 491 -16.06 -46.83 -38.62
CA SER A 491 -16.83 -47.08 -37.40
C SER A 491 -16.36 -48.39 -36.77
N LEU A 492 -15.58 -48.30 -35.71
CA LEU A 492 -15.47 -49.41 -34.75
C LEU A 492 -16.76 -49.41 -33.94
N ALA A 493 -17.62 -50.39 -34.27
CA ALA A 493 -18.85 -50.65 -33.52
C ALA A 493 -18.50 -50.92 -32.06
N VAL A 494 -18.90 -50.02 -31.18
CA VAL A 494 -18.91 -50.26 -29.73
C VAL A 494 -20.04 -51.24 -29.48
N PRO A 495 -19.78 -52.44 -28.90
CA PRO A 495 -20.86 -53.35 -28.55
C PRO A 495 -21.77 -52.69 -27.50
N SER A 496 -23.06 -52.68 -27.80
CA SER A 496 -24.12 -52.27 -26.87
C SER A 496 -24.00 -53.09 -25.58
N PRO A 497 -24.12 -52.49 -24.38
CA PRO A 497 -24.12 -53.25 -23.15
C PRO A 497 -25.26 -54.27 -23.19
N ALA A 498 -24.90 -55.55 -23.02
CA ALA A 498 -25.87 -56.63 -22.95
C ALA A 498 -26.82 -56.37 -21.76
N ALA A 499 -28.10 -56.62 -22.00
CA ALA A 499 -29.12 -56.58 -20.97
C ALA A 499 -28.74 -57.54 -19.83
N PRO A 500 -28.95 -57.16 -18.56
CA PRO A 500 -28.64 -58.01 -17.44
C PRO A 500 -29.39 -59.32 -17.54
N SER A 501 -28.74 -60.44 -17.18
CA SER A 501 -29.36 -61.74 -17.21
C SER A 501 -30.48 -61.82 -16.17
N PRO A 502 -31.53 -62.62 -16.40
CA PRO A 502 -32.64 -62.79 -15.46
C PRO A 502 -32.20 -63.21 -14.05
N ALA A 503 -31.03 -63.82 -13.92
CA ALA A 503 -30.45 -64.17 -12.62
C ALA A 503 -29.92 -62.94 -11.84
N ALA A 504 -29.38 -61.97 -12.52
CA ALA A 504 -28.90 -60.73 -11.87
C ALA A 504 -30.05 -59.80 -11.44
N GLU A 505 -31.18 -59.83 -12.16
CA GLU A 505 -32.38 -59.11 -11.72
C GLU A 505 -33.03 -59.77 -10.48
N ALA A 506 -33.04 -61.08 -10.37
CA ALA A 506 -33.54 -61.82 -9.21
C ALA A 506 -32.68 -61.58 -7.95
N GLU A 507 -31.34 -61.46 -8.08
CA GLU A 507 -30.45 -61.13 -6.96
C GLU A 507 -30.67 -59.67 -6.45
N LEU A 508 -30.84 -58.72 -7.36
CA LEU A 508 -31.11 -57.32 -7.00
C LEU A 508 -32.49 -57.15 -6.32
N GLU A 509 -33.46 -57.94 -6.70
CA GLU A 509 -34.80 -57.93 -6.11
C GLU A 509 -34.80 -58.60 -4.73
N ALA A 510 -34.04 -59.65 -4.52
CA ALA A 510 -33.82 -60.29 -3.21
C ALA A 510 -33.07 -59.37 -2.23
N GLU A 511 -32.09 -58.62 -2.70
CA GLU A 511 -31.36 -57.64 -1.86
C GLU A 511 -32.28 -56.44 -1.47
N ARG A 512 -33.14 -55.99 -2.36
CA ARG A 512 -34.15 -54.92 -2.06
C ARG A 512 -35.21 -55.42 -1.06
N LEU A 513 -35.65 -56.66 -1.15
CA LEU A 513 -36.60 -57.23 -0.19
C LEU A 513 -35.95 -57.41 1.20
N SER A 514 -34.72 -57.86 1.26
CA SER A 514 -33.93 -57.97 2.49
C SER A 514 -33.72 -56.61 3.19
N ALA A 515 -33.39 -55.56 2.39
CA ALA A 515 -33.25 -54.22 2.93
C ALA A 515 -34.59 -53.63 3.43
N ALA A 516 -35.71 -53.93 2.75
CA ALA A 516 -37.05 -53.47 3.16
C ALA A 516 -37.54 -54.17 4.46
N LEU A 517 -37.16 -55.44 4.66
CA LEU A 517 -37.52 -56.17 5.90
C LEU A 517 -36.64 -55.71 7.10
N ALA A 518 -35.43 -55.26 6.87
CA ALA A 518 -34.59 -54.72 7.93
C ALA A 518 -35.07 -53.35 8.47
N VAL A 519 -35.80 -52.57 7.67
CA VAL A 519 -36.35 -51.24 8.09
C VAL A 519 -37.72 -51.36 8.75
N ALA A 520 -38.40 -52.52 8.66
CA ALA A 520 -39.74 -52.74 9.27
C ALA A 520 -39.71 -53.46 10.64
N GLY A 521 -38.49 -53.71 11.21
CA GLY A 521 -38.31 -54.48 12.42
C GLY A 521 -37.69 -53.68 13.61
N ASP A 522 -37.58 -52.34 13.53
CA ASP A 522 -37.24 -51.46 14.67
C ASP A 522 -38.40 -50.55 15.09
#